data_6ea8a7a5927c33a481e5dea9b0ce1297
#
_entry.id   6ea8a7a5927c33a481e5dea9b0ce1297
#
_cell.length_a   1.000
_cell.length_b   1.000
_cell.length_c   1.000
_cell.angle_alpha   90.00
_cell.angle_beta   90.00
_cell.angle_gamma   90.00
#
_symmetry.space_group_name_H-M   'P 1'
#
loop_
_entity.id
_entity.type
_entity.pdbx_description
1 polymer ?
#
loop_
_entity_poly.entity_id
_entity_poly.type
_entity_poly.pdbx_seq_one_letter_code
_entity_poly.pdbx_strand_id
1 'polypeptide(L)'
;MKKLTALLLAFCMVLALAACGGGGGSTPAPATPTAPAAPAAPAAATPAAPSGGESKGLTDAERAKEFITVGTGPTSGIYYPIGGAFATALQEYGYSTSAEATNATGQNIQNILNGDCEIAIAMQDAVMQAYTATGAYEGKDPASDLCALMRLWPNYVQLVTTANTGITKVEDLRGKRVGVGAANSGVEINARMILAAYGITYDDIQPDYLAYGEAIDNMKNGQCDAVFVTSGLPNATVMELGVQYDMVVVPIDGAGRDKLVSEYPYYAKSVIPANTYNNTEDVEGVFVYNIMLVRKDLSDAMVYDMLEGIFANISTIKASHNAADKNIDITFGVDDIQLPLHPGAQAFWADNGYIH
;
A
#
# COMPACT_ATOMS: atom_id res chain seq x y z
N MET A 1 -19.14 -52.16 2.24
CA MET A 1 -19.89 -52.84 3.31
C MET A 1 -19.63 -52.14 4.63
N LYS A 2 -20.68 -51.75 5.29
CA LYS A 2 -20.85 -51.31 6.72
C LYS A 2 -20.19 -49.98 7.08
N LYS A 3 -20.89 -48.83 7.17
CA LYS A 3 -21.97 -48.40 8.11
C LYS A 3 -21.41 -47.74 9.38
N LEU A 4 -21.70 -46.41 9.50
CA LEU A 4 -22.41 -45.74 10.64
C LEU A 4 -21.63 -45.67 11.95
N THR A 5 -21.55 -44.53 12.62
CA THR A 5 -22.59 -43.85 13.36
C THR A 5 -22.15 -42.42 13.78
N ALA A 6 -23.12 -41.51 13.71
CA ALA A 6 -23.15 -40.18 14.32
C ALA A 6 -23.37 -40.25 15.82
N LEU A 7 -22.89 -39.26 16.59
CA LEU A 7 -23.49 -38.91 17.87
C LEU A 7 -23.46 -37.40 18.10
N LEU A 8 -24.67 -36.80 18.03
CA LEU A 8 -25.03 -35.51 18.60
C LEU A 8 -25.02 -35.61 20.13
N LEU A 9 -24.57 -34.56 20.81
CA LEU A 9 -25.09 -34.22 22.13
C LEU A 9 -25.16 -32.70 22.29
N ALA A 10 -26.40 -32.22 22.19
CA ALA A 10 -26.84 -30.91 22.69
C ALA A 10 -27.04 -31.03 24.22
N PHE A 11 -26.67 -29.98 24.96
CA PHE A 11 -27.15 -29.78 26.31
C PHE A 11 -27.52 -28.33 26.52
N CYS A 12 -28.82 -28.11 26.57
CA CYS A 12 -29.51 -26.94 27.10
C CYS A 12 -29.65 -27.03 28.60
N MET A 13 -29.85 -25.93 29.23
CA MET A 13 -30.71 -25.65 30.42
C MET A 13 -30.02 -24.78 31.46
N VAL A 14 -30.57 -23.81 32.04
CA VAL A 14 -31.89 -23.20 32.27
C VAL A 14 -31.75 -22.33 33.55
N LEU A 15 -32.44 -21.23 33.50
CA LEU A 15 -32.79 -20.27 34.54
C LEU A 15 -32.94 -20.78 35.97
N ALA A 16 -32.62 -19.89 36.92
CA ALA A 16 -33.47 -19.74 38.13
C ALA A 16 -33.39 -18.29 38.68
N LEU A 17 -34.54 -17.63 38.69
CA LEU A 17 -34.87 -16.48 39.52
C LEU A 17 -35.05 -16.90 40.98
N ALA A 18 -34.63 -16.05 41.92
CA ALA A 18 -35.37 -15.91 43.18
C ALA A 18 -35.17 -14.50 43.75
N ALA A 19 -36.27 -13.89 44.04
CA ALA A 19 -36.43 -12.55 44.60
C ALA A 19 -36.61 -12.60 46.12
N CYS A 20 -36.67 -11.39 46.70
CA CYS A 20 -37.08 -11.01 48.08
C CYS A 20 -35.91 -10.85 49.07
N GLY A 21 -35.71 -9.78 49.79
CA GLY A 21 -36.53 -8.63 50.15
C GLY A 21 -36.01 -8.14 51.49
N GLY A 22 -36.06 -6.85 51.74
CA GLY A 22 -36.07 -6.34 53.13
C GLY A 22 -34.97 -5.39 53.56
N GLY A 23 -35.25 -4.09 53.51
CA GLY A 23 -35.24 -3.23 54.68
C GLY A 23 -33.97 -2.53 55.18
N GLY A 24 -33.91 -1.24 54.95
CA GLY A 24 -33.60 -0.30 56.02
C GLY A 24 -32.16 0.17 56.21
N GLY A 25 -31.96 1.47 56.08
CA GLY A 25 -30.84 2.18 56.74
C GLY A 25 -30.12 3.16 55.87
N SER A 26 -30.65 4.38 55.74
CA SER A 26 -30.00 5.54 55.16
C SER A 26 -28.90 6.05 56.08
N THR A 27 -27.67 6.08 55.60
CA THR A 27 -26.59 6.91 56.17
C THR A 27 -26.00 7.73 55.04
N PRO A 28 -25.83 9.07 55.17
CA PRO A 28 -25.33 9.89 54.09
C PRO A 28 -23.81 9.70 53.98
N ALA A 29 -23.35 9.47 52.74
CA ALA A 29 -21.94 9.45 52.38
C ALA A 29 -21.40 10.91 52.35
N PRO A 30 -20.14 11.14 52.72
CA PRO A 30 -19.50 12.45 52.69
C PRO A 30 -19.27 12.93 51.28
N ALA A 31 -19.52 14.21 51.04
CA ALA A 31 -19.30 14.91 49.77
C ALA A 31 -17.82 14.85 49.34
N THR A 32 -17.59 14.34 48.16
CA THR A 32 -16.31 14.39 47.45
C THR A 32 -16.07 15.83 46.94
N PRO A 33 -14.86 16.39 47.10
CA PRO A 33 -14.56 17.71 46.57
C PRO A 33 -14.56 17.71 45.05
N THR A 34 -15.29 18.64 44.46
CA THR A 34 -15.31 18.91 43.02
C THR A 34 -13.95 19.44 42.60
N ALA A 35 -13.25 18.72 41.74
CA ALA A 35 -12.05 19.20 41.06
C ALA A 35 -12.42 20.34 40.08
N PRO A 36 -11.53 21.36 39.91
CA PRO A 36 -11.79 22.43 38.97
C PRO A 36 -11.84 21.90 37.53
N ALA A 37 -12.81 22.36 36.76
CA ALA A 37 -12.95 22.08 35.33
C ALA A 37 -11.69 22.55 34.57
N ALA A 38 -11.08 21.65 33.83
CA ALA A 38 -10.03 21.98 32.86
C ALA A 38 -10.60 22.90 31.76
N PRO A 39 -9.81 23.84 31.22
CA PRO A 39 -10.26 24.69 30.13
C PRO A 39 -10.57 23.83 28.89
N ALA A 40 -11.71 24.08 28.26
CA ALA A 40 -12.09 23.44 27.02
C ALA A 40 -11.04 23.73 25.93
N ALA A 41 -10.52 22.68 25.30
CA ALA A 41 -9.71 22.79 24.11
C ALA A 41 -10.50 23.50 23.00
N PRO A 42 -9.86 24.34 22.17
CA PRO A 42 -10.56 24.96 21.04
C PRO A 42 -11.07 23.89 20.11
N ALA A 43 -12.35 23.96 19.76
CA ALA A 43 -12.96 23.11 18.76
C ALA A 43 -12.17 23.25 17.45
N ALA A 44 -11.70 22.12 16.92
CA ALA A 44 -11.14 22.07 15.57
C ALA A 44 -12.18 22.63 14.61
N ALA A 45 -11.81 23.67 13.87
CA ALA A 45 -12.66 24.25 12.84
C ALA A 45 -12.91 23.17 11.79
N THR A 46 -14.17 22.78 11.64
CA THR A 46 -14.63 22.02 10.47
C THR A 46 -14.29 22.86 9.24
N PRO A 47 -13.63 22.32 8.21
CA PRO A 47 -13.44 23.04 6.97
C PRO A 47 -14.81 23.48 6.45
N ALA A 48 -14.97 24.76 6.18
CA ALA A 48 -16.18 25.29 5.57
C ALA A 48 -16.36 24.64 4.20
N ALA A 49 -17.53 24.10 3.93
CA ALA A 49 -17.92 23.67 2.61
C ALA A 49 -17.70 24.83 1.61
N PRO A 50 -17.15 24.59 0.42
CA PRO A 50 -16.91 25.63 -0.56
C PRO A 50 -18.23 26.28 -0.95
N SER A 51 -18.27 27.60 -0.89
CA SER A 51 -19.39 28.43 -1.30
C SER A 51 -19.61 28.31 -2.81
N GLY A 52 -20.76 27.81 -3.23
CA GLY A 52 -21.49 27.90 -4.49
C GLY A 52 -20.76 28.40 -5.75
N GLY A 53 -19.76 27.67 -6.24
CA GLY A 53 -19.35 27.65 -7.64
C GLY A 53 -20.02 26.45 -8.32
N GLU A 54 -20.31 26.49 -9.61
CA GLU A 54 -20.72 25.30 -10.36
C GLU A 54 -19.74 24.17 -10.06
N SER A 55 -20.25 23.03 -9.59
CA SER A 55 -19.42 21.85 -9.32
C SER A 55 -18.69 21.46 -10.61
N LYS A 56 -17.36 21.38 -10.57
CA LYS A 56 -16.56 20.88 -11.69
C LYS A 56 -16.67 19.36 -11.82
N GLY A 57 -17.21 18.69 -10.80
CA GLY A 57 -17.46 17.25 -10.75
C GLY A 57 -18.80 16.84 -11.35
N LEU A 58 -19.08 15.54 -11.26
CA LEU A 58 -20.31 14.94 -11.76
C LEU A 58 -21.49 15.17 -10.79
N THR A 59 -22.70 15.16 -11.34
CA THR A 59 -23.91 15.04 -10.53
C THR A 59 -24.10 13.60 -10.02
N ASP A 60 -24.89 13.39 -8.96
CA ASP A 60 -25.20 12.05 -8.43
C ASP A 60 -25.78 11.12 -9.51
N ALA A 61 -26.60 11.66 -10.42
CA ALA A 61 -27.22 10.90 -11.49
C ALA A 61 -26.23 10.50 -12.60
N GLU A 62 -25.18 11.26 -12.83
CA GLU A 62 -24.09 10.94 -13.75
C GLU A 62 -23.16 9.93 -13.10
N ARG A 63 -22.75 10.17 -11.87
CA ARG A 63 -21.86 9.29 -11.07
C ARG A 63 -22.43 7.87 -10.96
N ALA A 64 -23.75 7.73 -10.73
CA ALA A 64 -24.41 6.43 -10.62
C ALA A 64 -24.39 5.59 -11.92
N LYS A 65 -24.03 6.17 -13.05
CA LYS A 65 -23.91 5.46 -14.34
C LYS A 65 -22.49 4.99 -14.62
N GLU A 66 -21.52 5.53 -13.91
CA GLU A 66 -20.11 5.22 -14.09
C GLU A 66 -19.70 4.02 -13.25
N PHE A 67 -18.78 3.23 -13.80
CA PHE A 67 -18.19 2.08 -13.12
C PHE A 67 -16.68 2.28 -13.01
N ILE A 68 -16.14 2.12 -11.80
CA ILE A 68 -14.71 2.29 -11.54
C ILE A 68 -14.10 0.97 -11.08
N THR A 69 -13.23 0.42 -11.90
CA THR A 69 -12.39 -0.71 -11.57
C THR A 69 -11.06 -0.21 -11.00
N VAL A 70 -10.71 -0.67 -9.80
CA VAL A 70 -9.45 -0.34 -9.13
C VAL A 70 -8.48 -1.50 -9.28
N GLY A 71 -7.44 -1.34 -10.10
CA GLY A 71 -6.35 -2.31 -10.22
C GLY A 71 -5.46 -2.30 -8.98
N THR A 72 -5.28 -3.46 -8.33
CA THR A 72 -4.60 -3.57 -7.04
C THR A 72 -3.31 -4.38 -7.12
N GLY A 73 -3.18 -5.47 -6.41
CA GLY A 73 -2.03 -6.37 -6.38
C GLY A 73 -2.42 -7.75 -5.86
N PRO A 74 -1.45 -8.62 -5.60
CA PRO A 74 -1.71 -9.91 -4.97
C PRO A 74 -2.41 -9.73 -3.62
N THR A 75 -3.30 -10.65 -3.28
CA THR A 75 -4.06 -10.59 -2.02
C THR A 75 -3.18 -10.66 -0.77
N SER A 76 -1.95 -11.17 -0.88
CA SER A 76 -0.93 -11.16 0.18
C SER A 76 -0.24 -9.80 0.36
N GLY A 77 -0.44 -8.84 -0.57
CA GLY A 77 0.17 -7.52 -0.53
C GLY A 77 -0.80 -6.44 -0.04
N ILE A 78 -0.25 -5.29 0.35
CA ILE A 78 -1.05 -4.18 0.88
C ILE A 78 -1.84 -3.41 -0.20
N TYR A 79 -1.52 -3.57 -1.47
CA TYR A 79 -2.29 -2.95 -2.56
C TYR A 79 -3.74 -3.42 -2.56
N TYR A 80 -3.97 -4.71 -2.26
CA TYR A 80 -5.32 -5.27 -2.31
C TYR A 80 -6.25 -4.66 -1.25
N PRO A 81 -5.94 -4.66 0.06
CA PRO A 81 -6.81 -4.03 1.05
C PRO A 81 -6.94 -2.52 0.87
N ILE A 82 -5.86 -1.81 0.48
CA ILE A 82 -5.93 -0.36 0.29
C ILE A 82 -6.72 -0.02 -0.99
N GLY A 83 -6.51 -0.74 -2.10
CA GLY A 83 -7.29 -0.54 -3.33
C GLY A 83 -8.77 -0.88 -3.14
N GLY A 84 -9.08 -1.91 -2.35
CA GLY A 84 -10.45 -2.20 -1.93
C GLY A 84 -11.09 -1.06 -1.14
N ALA A 85 -10.30 -0.37 -0.30
CA ALA A 85 -10.78 0.80 0.44
C ALA A 85 -11.01 2.02 -0.47
N PHE A 86 -10.20 2.22 -1.52
CA PHE A 86 -10.46 3.23 -2.56
C PHE A 86 -11.77 2.92 -3.29
N ALA A 87 -11.99 1.65 -3.69
CA ALA A 87 -13.25 1.24 -4.30
C ALA A 87 -14.44 1.51 -3.37
N THR A 88 -14.31 1.17 -2.08
CA THR A 88 -15.35 1.44 -1.08
C THR A 88 -15.61 2.94 -0.90
N ALA A 89 -14.57 3.77 -0.79
CA ALA A 89 -14.71 5.21 -0.64
C ALA A 89 -15.43 5.86 -1.84
N LEU A 90 -15.11 5.42 -3.06
CA LEU A 90 -15.79 5.85 -4.27
C LEU A 90 -17.23 5.34 -4.35
N GLN A 91 -17.50 4.12 -3.85
CA GLN A 91 -18.84 3.57 -3.76
C GLN A 91 -19.70 4.37 -2.77
N GLU A 92 -19.15 4.73 -1.61
CA GLU A 92 -19.80 5.59 -0.63
C GLU A 92 -20.11 6.99 -1.20
N TYR A 93 -19.32 7.45 -2.17
CA TYR A 93 -19.55 8.72 -2.88
C TYR A 93 -20.57 8.61 -4.02
N GLY A 94 -20.96 7.40 -4.41
CA GLY A 94 -22.04 7.14 -5.36
C GLY A 94 -21.67 6.50 -6.67
N TYR A 95 -20.42 6.07 -6.87
CA TYR A 95 -19.99 5.27 -8.02
C TYR A 95 -20.35 3.79 -7.88
N SER A 96 -20.46 3.09 -9.01
CA SER A 96 -20.37 1.62 -9.01
C SER A 96 -18.89 1.23 -9.09
N THR A 97 -18.40 0.34 -8.22
CA THR A 97 -16.96 0.06 -8.11
C THR A 97 -16.64 -1.42 -7.95
N SER A 98 -15.45 -1.81 -8.40
CA SER A 98 -14.81 -3.09 -8.06
C SER A 98 -13.33 -2.88 -7.76
N ALA A 99 -12.74 -3.80 -6.99
CA ALA A 99 -11.30 -3.89 -6.80
C ALA A 99 -10.81 -5.23 -7.33
N GLU A 100 -9.82 -5.21 -8.24
CA GLU A 100 -9.30 -6.40 -8.88
C GLU A 100 -7.92 -6.77 -8.34
N ALA A 101 -7.75 -8.04 -7.96
CA ALA A 101 -6.44 -8.60 -7.65
C ALA A 101 -5.62 -8.76 -8.95
N THR A 102 -4.40 -8.25 -8.97
CA THR A 102 -3.51 -8.28 -10.13
C THR A 102 -2.11 -8.74 -9.74
N ASN A 103 -1.21 -8.85 -10.70
CA ASN A 103 0.22 -9.01 -10.45
C ASN A 103 0.93 -7.67 -10.16
N ALA A 104 0.21 -6.71 -9.61
CA ALA A 104 0.67 -5.37 -9.23
C ALA A 104 1.15 -4.52 -10.43
N THR A 105 2.17 -3.67 -10.24
CA THR A 105 2.54 -2.53 -11.07
C THR A 105 2.57 -2.81 -12.56
N GLY A 106 3.26 -3.86 -13.02
CA GLY A 106 3.40 -4.14 -14.45
C GLY A 106 2.06 -4.46 -15.13
N GLN A 107 1.23 -5.28 -14.48
CA GLN A 107 -0.12 -5.58 -14.97
C GLN A 107 -1.03 -4.35 -14.88
N ASN A 108 -0.93 -3.57 -13.81
CA ASN A 108 -1.74 -2.36 -13.63
C ASN A 108 -1.45 -1.30 -14.70
N ILE A 109 -0.18 -1.13 -15.09
CA ILE A 109 0.19 -0.28 -16.22
C ILE A 109 -0.52 -0.76 -17.50
N GLN A 110 -0.51 -2.07 -17.79
CA GLN A 110 -1.19 -2.60 -18.97
C GLN A 110 -2.70 -2.44 -18.87
N ASN A 111 -3.30 -2.72 -17.72
CA ASN A 111 -4.76 -2.58 -17.53
C ASN A 111 -5.23 -1.12 -17.75
N ILE A 112 -4.45 -0.12 -17.28
CA ILE A 112 -4.74 1.30 -17.56
C ILE A 112 -4.65 1.61 -19.05
N LEU A 113 -3.58 1.16 -19.72
CA LEU A 113 -3.38 1.42 -21.15
C LEU A 113 -4.42 0.72 -22.05
N ASN A 114 -4.89 -0.45 -21.64
CA ASN A 114 -5.91 -1.21 -22.36
C ASN A 114 -7.34 -0.75 -22.06
N GLY A 115 -7.55 0.05 -20.99
CA GLY A 115 -8.88 0.44 -20.53
C GLY A 115 -9.59 -0.62 -19.68
N ASP A 116 -8.84 -1.58 -19.12
CA ASP A 116 -9.37 -2.63 -18.24
C ASP A 116 -9.61 -2.14 -16.81
N CYS A 117 -8.95 -1.05 -16.40
CA CYS A 117 -9.16 -0.35 -15.12
C CYS A 117 -9.24 1.16 -15.34
N GLU A 118 -10.07 1.84 -14.57
CA GLU A 118 -10.18 3.31 -14.55
C GLU A 118 -9.05 3.92 -13.73
N ILE A 119 -8.71 3.30 -12.60
CA ILE A 119 -7.58 3.68 -11.73
C ILE A 119 -6.80 2.43 -11.28
N ALA A 120 -5.52 2.57 -11.01
CA ALA A 120 -4.71 1.45 -10.55
C ALA A 120 -3.50 1.90 -9.71
N ILE A 121 -3.12 1.11 -8.72
CA ILE A 121 -1.95 1.36 -7.87
C ILE A 121 -0.67 0.89 -8.58
N ALA A 122 0.33 1.77 -8.67
CA ALA A 122 1.60 1.41 -9.29
C ALA A 122 2.80 2.08 -8.61
N MET A 123 3.96 1.43 -8.64
CA MET A 123 5.22 2.05 -8.21
C MET A 123 5.73 3.02 -9.27
N GLN A 124 6.10 4.22 -8.83
CA GLN A 124 6.47 5.33 -9.71
C GLN A 124 7.71 5.04 -10.58
N ASP A 125 8.67 4.28 -10.08
CA ASP A 125 9.87 3.90 -10.82
C ASP A 125 9.55 3.09 -12.09
N ALA A 126 8.73 2.05 -11.95
CA ALA A 126 8.28 1.22 -13.06
C ALA A 126 7.38 2.00 -14.04
N VAL A 127 6.52 2.88 -13.51
CA VAL A 127 5.68 3.78 -14.31
C VAL A 127 6.54 4.73 -15.14
N MET A 128 7.56 5.34 -14.55
CA MET A 128 8.46 6.23 -15.27
C MET A 128 9.30 5.50 -16.33
N GLN A 129 9.75 4.27 -16.07
CA GLN A 129 10.40 3.45 -17.08
C GLN A 129 9.46 3.11 -18.25
N ALA A 130 8.19 2.80 -17.98
CA ALA A 130 7.19 2.57 -19.02
C ALA A 130 6.91 3.86 -19.81
N TYR A 131 6.73 4.98 -19.12
CA TYR A 131 6.44 6.29 -19.72
C TYR A 131 7.56 6.77 -20.66
N THR A 132 8.83 6.51 -20.29
CA THR A 132 10.02 6.94 -21.05
C THR A 132 10.62 5.84 -21.94
N ALA A 133 10.06 4.63 -21.95
CA ALA A 133 10.58 3.46 -22.65
C ALA A 133 12.05 3.13 -22.29
N THR A 134 12.36 3.18 -20.99
CA THR A 134 13.71 2.90 -20.46
C THR A 134 13.72 1.66 -19.56
N GLY A 135 14.90 1.18 -19.17
CA GLY A 135 15.07 0.08 -18.22
C GLY A 135 14.33 -1.19 -18.63
N ALA A 136 13.38 -1.66 -17.84
CA ALA A 136 12.58 -2.85 -18.13
C ALA A 136 11.66 -2.71 -19.36
N TYR A 137 11.48 -1.50 -19.85
CA TYR A 137 10.65 -1.17 -21.02
C TYR A 137 11.47 -0.72 -22.22
N GLU A 138 12.80 -0.86 -22.17
CA GLU A 138 13.68 -0.53 -23.32
C GLU A 138 13.27 -1.33 -24.57
N GLY A 139 13.21 -0.62 -25.72
CA GLY A 139 12.79 -1.20 -27.00
C GLY A 139 11.28 -1.36 -27.18
N LYS A 140 10.45 -0.93 -26.21
CA LYS A 140 9.01 -0.79 -26.35
C LYS A 140 8.63 0.66 -26.72
N ASP A 141 7.40 0.85 -27.19
CA ASP A 141 6.87 2.20 -27.36
C ASP A 141 6.66 2.89 -26.00
N PRO A 142 6.97 4.20 -25.88
CA PRO A 142 6.69 4.95 -24.68
C PRO A 142 5.21 4.94 -24.31
N ALA A 143 4.88 4.64 -23.07
CA ALA A 143 3.52 4.63 -22.56
C ALA A 143 3.03 6.07 -22.23
N SER A 144 3.01 6.95 -23.24
CA SER A 144 2.70 8.38 -23.10
C SER A 144 1.27 8.71 -22.68
N ASP A 145 0.40 7.68 -22.61
CA ASP A 145 -0.99 7.81 -22.16
C ASP A 145 -1.17 7.51 -20.67
N LEU A 146 -0.09 7.23 -19.94
CA LEU A 146 -0.15 7.15 -18.49
C LEU A 146 -0.28 8.53 -17.86
N CYS A 147 -1.22 8.66 -16.93
CA CYS A 147 -1.44 9.85 -16.11
C CYS A 147 -1.52 9.47 -14.63
N ALA A 148 -1.10 10.39 -13.76
CA ALA A 148 -1.25 10.25 -12.32
C ALA A 148 -2.53 10.93 -11.83
N LEU A 149 -3.17 10.31 -10.83
CA LEU A 149 -4.26 10.88 -10.05
C LEU A 149 -3.73 11.55 -8.79
N MET A 150 -2.91 10.80 -8.02
CA MET A 150 -2.34 11.24 -6.75
C MET A 150 -1.16 10.37 -6.31
N ARG A 151 -0.34 10.90 -5.38
CA ARG A 151 0.67 10.12 -4.66
C ARG A 151 0.01 9.28 -3.57
N LEU A 152 0.60 8.13 -3.33
CA LEU A 152 0.21 7.21 -2.27
C LEU A 152 1.35 7.07 -1.24
N TRP A 153 1.49 5.92 -0.63
CA TRP A 153 2.50 5.62 0.40
C TRP A 153 3.86 5.21 -0.20
N PRO A 154 4.95 5.38 0.56
CA PRO A 154 6.24 4.84 0.15
C PRO A 154 6.26 3.31 0.28
N ASN A 155 6.77 2.64 -0.73
CA ASN A 155 7.14 1.23 -0.69
C ASN A 155 8.63 1.10 -0.36
N TYR A 156 8.93 0.53 0.79
CA TYR A 156 10.27 0.23 1.23
C TYR A 156 10.77 -1.06 0.58
N VAL A 157 11.97 -1.03 0.02
CA VAL A 157 12.60 -2.24 -0.46
C VAL A 157 13.25 -2.96 0.72
N GLN A 158 12.80 -4.17 0.96
CA GLN A 158 13.19 -5.02 2.08
C GLN A 158 13.87 -6.26 1.48
N LEU A 159 15.17 -6.38 1.64
CA LEU A 159 15.91 -7.58 1.31
C LEU A 159 15.96 -8.45 2.56
N VAL A 160 15.25 -9.57 2.54
CA VAL A 160 15.15 -10.47 3.70
C VAL A 160 15.81 -11.81 3.45
N THR A 161 16.40 -12.35 4.49
CA THR A 161 17.06 -13.67 4.50
C THR A 161 16.91 -14.32 5.88
N THR A 162 17.52 -15.48 6.09
CA THR A 162 17.63 -16.14 7.40
C THR A 162 19.10 -16.23 7.81
N ALA A 163 19.39 -16.16 9.10
CA ALA A 163 20.76 -16.09 9.63
C ALA A 163 21.67 -17.25 9.16
N ASN A 164 21.09 -18.43 8.92
CA ASN A 164 21.84 -19.61 8.47
C ASN A 164 22.39 -19.49 7.04
N THR A 165 21.93 -18.53 6.22
CA THR A 165 22.45 -18.31 4.85
C THR A 165 23.79 -17.59 4.83
N GLY A 166 24.13 -16.86 5.92
CA GLY A 166 25.31 -16.03 6.05
C GLY A 166 25.29 -14.75 5.20
N ILE A 167 24.13 -14.38 4.62
CA ILE A 167 23.95 -13.15 3.83
C ILE A 167 23.80 -11.97 4.79
N THR A 168 24.69 -11.00 4.71
CA THR A 168 24.72 -9.81 5.56
C THR A 168 24.72 -8.49 4.79
N LYS A 169 24.98 -8.51 3.49
CA LYS A 169 25.01 -7.38 2.57
C LYS A 169 24.61 -7.81 1.17
N VAL A 170 24.28 -6.85 0.31
CA VAL A 170 23.79 -7.11 -1.05
C VAL A 170 24.79 -7.94 -1.88
N GLU A 171 26.09 -7.67 -1.73
CA GLU A 171 27.12 -8.38 -2.48
C GLU A 171 27.19 -9.88 -2.18
N ASP A 172 26.70 -10.32 -1.02
CA ASP A 172 26.66 -11.74 -0.62
C ASP A 172 25.62 -12.56 -1.41
N LEU A 173 24.79 -11.89 -2.22
CA LEU A 173 23.79 -12.54 -3.08
C LEU A 173 24.39 -13.31 -4.25
N ARG A 174 25.67 -13.07 -4.59
CA ARG A 174 26.32 -13.78 -5.71
C ARG A 174 26.30 -15.29 -5.49
N GLY A 175 25.83 -16.02 -6.51
CA GLY A 175 25.64 -17.48 -6.48
C GLY A 175 24.46 -17.98 -5.67
N LYS A 176 23.68 -17.09 -5.02
CA LYS A 176 22.52 -17.45 -4.19
C LYS A 176 21.23 -17.56 -5.01
N ARG A 177 20.26 -18.29 -4.46
CA ARG A 177 18.88 -18.36 -4.98
C ARG A 177 18.12 -17.18 -4.40
N VAL A 178 17.68 -16.28 -5.26
CA VAL A 178 17.09 -15.00 -4.85
C VAL A 178 15.69 -14.84 -5.44
N GLY A 179 14.71 -14.72 -4.58
CA GLY A 179 13.35 -14.30 -4.96
C GLY A 179 13.36 -12.84 -5.36
N VAL A 180 13.29 -12.58 -6.65
CA VAL A 180 13.39 -11.21 -7.21
C VAL A 180 12.03 -10.56 -7.45
N GLY A 181 10.92 -11.26 -7.18
CA GLY A 181 9.57 -10.82 -7.48
C GLY A 181 9.03 -11.46 -8.77
N ALA A 182 7.70 -11.43 -8.93
CA ALA A 182 7.08 -11.92 -10.17
C ALA A 182 7.61 -11.15 -11.38
N ALA A 183 7.75 -11.84 -12.50
CA ALA A 183 8.30 -11.23 -13.72
C ALA A 183 7.55 -9.95 -14.12
N ASN A 184 8.30 -8.89 -14.40
CA ASN A 184 7.80 -7.54 -14.72
C ASN A 184 6.98 -6.88 -13.61
N SER A 185 7.00 -7.41 -12.38
CA SER A 185 6.43 -6.70 -11.23
C SER A 185 7.34 -5.54 -10.82
N GLY A 186 6.80 -4.58 -10.06
CA GLY A 186 7.62 -3.51 -9.50
C GLY A 186 8.70 -4.04 -8.54
N VAL A 187 8.46 -5.15 -7.82
CA VAL A 187 9.47 -5.81 -6.97
C VAL A 187 10.65 -6.29 -7.81
N GLU A 188 10.37 -6.93 -8.96
CA GLU A 188 11.41 -7.43 -9.88
C GLU A 188 12.22 -6.27 -10.47
N ILE A 189 11.57 -5.18 -10.85
CA ILE A 189 12.25 -3.97 -11.34
C ILE A 189 13.16 -3.39 -10.25
N ASN A 190 12.69 -3.29 -9.01
CA ASN A 190 13.51 -2.83 -7.88
C ASN A 190 14.71 -3.74 -7.64
N ALA A 191 14.50 -5.06 -7.61
CA ALA A 191 15.57 -6.03 -7.41
C ALA A 191 16.66 -5.89 -8.49
N ARG A 192 16.26 -5.79 -9.77
CA ARG A 192 17.18 -5.61 -10.90
C ARG A 192 18.00 -4.32 -10.78
N MET A 193 17.34 -3.20 -10.46
CA MET A 193 18.00 -1.90 -10.36
C MET A 193 18.96 -1.84 -9.17
N ILE A 194 18.56 -2.38 -8.02
CA ILE A 194 19.42 -2.45 -6.83
C ILE A 194 20.62 -3.34 -7.13
N LEU A 195 20.42 -4.55 -7.61
CA LEU A 195 21.51 -5.46 -7.95
C LEU A 195 22.50 -4.81 -8.93
N ALA A 196 22.00 -4.15 -9.99
CA ALA A 196 22.84 -3.44 -10.95
C ALA A 196 23.65 -2.30 -10.31
N ALA A 197 23.10 -1.58 -9.34
CA ALA A 197 23.82 -0.53 -8.61
C ALA A 197 25.00 -1.10 -7.81
N TYR A 198 24.91 -2.35 -7.33
CA TYR A 198 25.99 -3.10 -6.66
C TYR A 198 26.85 -3.90 -7.63
N GLY A 199 26.67 -3.73 -8.96
CA GLY A 199 27.44 -4.45 -9.98
C GLY A 199 27.11 -5.95 -10.06
N ILE A 200 25.89 -6.32 -9.69
CA ILE A 200 25.37 -7.70 -9.74
C ILE A 200 24.33 -7.76 -10.87
N THR A 201 24.40 -8.80 -11.68
CA THR A 201 23.41 -9.10 -12.72
C THR A 201 22.64 -10.37 -12.36
N TYR A 202 21.60 -10.68 -13.10
CA TYR A 202 20.89 -11.94 -12.92
C TYR A 202 21.72 -13.18 -13.31
N ASP A 203 22.81 -13.00 -14.08
CA ASP A 203 23.77 -14.08 -14.36
C ASP A 203 24.65 -14.43 -13.14
N ASP A 204 24.76 -13.49 -12.18
CA ASP A 204 25.53 -13.67 -10.94
C ASP A 204 24.74 -14.36 -9.83
N ILE A 205 23.43 -14.55 -9.98
CA ILE A 205 22.54 -15.15 -8.98
C ILE A 205 21.67 -16.25 -9.62
N GLN A 206 20.85 -16.94 -8.84
CA GLN A 206 19.81 -17.83 -9.34
C GLN A 206 18.45 -17.14 -9.08
N PRO A 207 17.92 -16.34 -10.04
CA PRO A 207 16.72 -15.56 -9.81
C PRO A 207 15.48 -16.45 -9.82
N ASP A 208 14.60 -16.25 -8.83
CA ASP A 208 13.30 -16.91 -8.74
C ASP A 208 12.19 -15.84 -8.93
N TYR A 209 11.41 -16.00 -10.00
CA TYR A 209 10.40 -15.02 -10.44
C TYR A 209 9.03 -15.32 -9.83
N LEU A 210 8.95 -15.31 -8.52
CA LEU A 210 7.73 -15.56 -7.75
C LEU A 210 7.24 -14.30 -7.04
N ALA A 211 5.95 -14.23 -6.76
CA ALA A 211 5.45 -13.26 -5.80
C ALA A 211 6.16 -13.45 -4.46
N TYR A 212 6.46 -12.37 -3.75
CA TYR A 212 7.30 -12.44 -2.53
C TYR A 212 6.73 -13.35 -1.44
N GLY A 213 5.40 -13.54 -1.37
CA GLY A 213 4.81 -14.53 -0.46
C GLY A 213 5.22 -15.97 -0.79
N GLU A 214 5.15 -16.36 -2.06
CA GLU A 214 5.59 -17.68 -2.53
C GLU A 214 7.10 -17.87 -2.38
N ALA A 215 7.88 -16.80 -2.67
CA ALA A 215 9.34 -16.84 -2.51
C ALA A 215 9.75 -17.00 -1.02
N ILE A 216 9.01 -16.39 -0.08
CA ILE A 216 9.20 -16.58 1.36
C ILE A 216 8.84 -18.02 1.77
N ASP A 217 7.78 -18.60 1.21
CA ASP A 217 7.47 -20.02 1.47
C ASP A 217 8.55 -20.96 0.92
N ASN A 218 9.14 -20.66 -0.24
CA ASN A 218 10.32 -21.35 -0.75
C ASN A 218 11.53 -21.18 0.19
N MET A 219 11.71 -20.02 0.80
CA MET A 219 12.76 -19.78 1.81
C MET A 219 12.54 -20.65 3.06
N LYS A 220 11.32 -20.74 3.58
CA LYS A 220 10.96 -21.62 4.70
C LYS A 220 11.27 -23.08 4.41
N ASN A 221 11.14 -23.50 3.14
CA ASN A 221 11.46 -24.85 2.65
C ASN A 221 12.93 -25.03 2.26
N GLY A 222 13.81 -24.06 2.45
CA GLY A 222 15.22 -24.10 2.10
C GLY A 222 15.49 -24.11 0.58
N GLN A 223 14.55 -23.62 -0.22
CA GLN A 223 14.63 -23.54 -1.68
C GLN A 223 15.00 -22.13 -2.18
N CYS A 224 14.96 -21.11 -1.32
CA CYS A 224 15.36 -19.75 -1.60
C CYS A 224 16.25 -19.24 -0.46
N ASP A 225 17.28 -18.45 -0.77
CA ASP A 225 18.27 -17.96 0.21
C ASP A 225 18.02 -16.54 0.63
N ALA A 226 17.46 -15.69 -0.24
CA ALA A 226 17.08 -14.32 0.04
C ALA A 226 15.87 -13.91 -0.83
N VAL A 227 15.08 -12.94 -0.37
CA VAL A 227 13.88 -12.47 -1.08
C VAL A 227 13.82 -10.95 -1.04
N PHE A 228 13.57 -10.35 -2.19
CA PHE A 228 13.17 -8.94 -2.28
C PHE A 228 11.68 -8.80 -2.01
N VAL A 229 11.34 -7.90 -1.10
CA VAL A 229 9.96 -7.50 -0.77
C VAL A 229 9.88 -5.99 -0.88
N THR A 230 9.09 -5.47 -1.80
CA THR A 230 8.83 -4.03 -1.89
C THR A 230 7.40 -3.75 -1.45
N SER A 231 7.25 -3.16 -0.27
CA SER A 231 5.95 -3.00 0.39
C SER A 231 6.00 -1.87 1.43
N GLY A 232 4.84 -1.48 1.95
CA GLY A 232 4.77 -0.68 3.17
C GLY A 232 5.31 -1.43 4.38
N LEU A 233 5.61 -0.71 5.46
CA LEU A 233 6.09 -1.26 6.73
C LEU A 233 4.97 -1.25 7.80
N PRO A 234 4.87 -2.32 8.63
CA PRO A 234 5.45 -3.64 8.44
C PRO A 234 4.69 -4.45 7.38
N ASN A 235 5.37 -5.38 6.69
CA ASN A 235 4.74 -6.35 5.81
C ASN A 235 4.39 -7.62 6.59
N ALA A 236 3.16 -8.11 6.47
CA ALA A 236 2.68 -9.25 7.25
C ALA A 236 3.44 -10.55 6.96
N THR A 237 3.77 -10.81 5.68
CA THR A 237 4.50 -12.02 5.28
C THR A 237 5.94 -12.03 5.81
N VAL A 238 6.60 -10.87 5.87
CA VAL A 238 7.92 -10.71 6.47
C VAL A 238 7.86 -10.88 7.99
N MET A 239 6.82 -10.33 8.64
CA MET A 239 6.59 -10.56 10.08
C MET A 239 6.40 -12.04 10.40
N GLU A 240 5.61 -12.76 9.60
CA GLU A 240 5.37 -14.20 9.77
C GLU A 240 6.68 -15.01 9.65
N LEU A 241 7.55 -14.67 8.70
CA LEU A 241 8.88 -15.27 8.59
C LEU A 241 9.68 -15.06 9.88
N GLY A 242 9.70 -13.83 10.42
CA GLY A 242 10.44 -13.48 11.64
C GLY A 242 9.92 -14.16 12.92
N VAL A 243 8.66 -14.64 12.94
CA VAL A 243 8.12 -15.43 14.07
C VAL A 243 8.65 -16.86 14.07
N GLN A 244 8.91 -17.43 12.90
CA GLN A 244 9.23 -18.84 12.75
C GLN A 244 10.73 -19.11 12.55
N TYR A 245 11.46 -18.11 12.05
CA TYR A 245 12.87 -18.23 11.66
C TYR A 245 13.68 -17.06 12.22
N ASP A 246 14.98 -17.27 12.38
CA ASP A 246 15.94 -16.21 12.69
C ASP A 246 16.17 -15.36 11.42
N MET A 247 15.21 -14.46 11.18
CA MET A 247 15.17 -13.62 9.99
C MET A 247 16.11 -12.44 10.12
N VAL A 248 16.76 -12.08 9.03
CA VAL A 248 17.62 -10.91 8.90
C VAL A 248 17.11 -10.01 7.79
N VAL A 249 16.96 -8.73 8.07
CA VAL A 249 16.79 -7.71 7.04
C VAL A 249 18.17 -7.23 6.63
N VAL A 250 18.53 -7.46 5.37
CA VAL A 250 19.84 -7.10 4.84
C VAL A 250 19.85 -5.63 4.44
N PRO A 251 20.83 -4.82 4.89
CA PRO A 251 20.89 -3.41 4.54
C PRO A 251 21.16 -3.21 3.05
N ILE A 252 20.51 -2.17 2.50
CA ILE A 252 20.80 -1.61 1.17
C ILE A 252 21.47 -0.26 1.45
N ASP A 253 22.81 -0.24 1.52
CA ASP A 253 23.59 0.87 2.03
C ASP A 253 24.83 1.20 1.17
N GLY A 254 25.68 2.09 1.65
CA GLY A 254 26.97 2.40 1.06
C GLY A 254 26.92 2.90 -0.38
N ALA A 255 28.01 2.64 -1.12
CA ALA A 255 28.20 3.18 -2.48
C ALA A 255 27.14 2.70 -3.49
N GLY A 256 26.62 1.48 -3.35
CA GLY A 256 25.56 0.95 -4.22
C GLY A 256 24.25 1.73 -4.05
N ARG A 257 23.83 2.00 -2.81
CA ARG A 257 22.68 2.86 -2.54
C ARG A 257 22.87 4.28 -3.05
N ASP A 258 24.04 4.87 -2.80
CA ASP A 258 24.34 6.24 -3.22
C ASP A 258 24.29 6.37 -4.74
N LYS A 259 24.82 5.38 -5.46
CA LYS A 259 24.73 5.29 -6.91
C LYS A 259 23.29 5.21 -7.38
N LEU A 260 22.50 4.29 -6.82
CA LEU A 260 21.09 4.09 -7.17
C LEU A 260 20.29 5.41 -7.06
N VAL A 261 20.38 6.07 -5.91
CA VAL A 261 19.63 7.31 -5.65
C VAL A 261 20.10 8.47 -6.51
N SER A 262 21.41 8.52 -6.87
CA SER A 262 21.94 9.58 -7.75
C SER A 262 21.54 9.39 -9.20
N GLU A 263 21.43 8.15 -9.67
CA GLU A 263 21.06 7.83 -11.05
C GLU A 263 19.55 7.87 -11.30
N TYR A 264 18.77 7.57 -10.25
CA TYR A 264 17.32 7.40 -10.36
C TYR A 264 16.58 8.23 -9.30
N PRO A 265 16.09 9.43 -9.67
CA PRO A 265 15.52 10.40 -8.72
C PRO A 265 14.19 9.97 -8.09
N TYR A 266 13.59 8.89 -8.55
CA TYR A 266 12.40 8.29 -7.93
C TYR A 266 12.71 7.33 -6.77
N TYR A 267 14.01 7.01 -6.52
CA TYR A 267 14.43 6.36 -5.28
C TYR A 267 14.86 7.39 -4.24
N ALA A 268 14.50 7.16 -3.00
CA ALA A 268 14.98 7.93 -1.87
C ALA A 268 15.62 7.01 -0.82
N LYS A 269 16.62 7.53 -0.10
CA LYS A 269 17.23 6.86 1.05
C LYS A 269 16.20 6.71 2.16
N SER A 270 16.21 5.57 2.83
CA SER A 270 15.33 5.29 3.96
C SER A 270 16.02 4.45 5.02
N VAL A 271 15.26 4.23 6.08
CA VAL A 271 15.57 3.22 7.09
C VAL A 271 14.34 2.37 7.36
N ILE A 272 14.53 1.09 7.65
CA ILE A 272 13.53 0.24 8.30
C ILE A 272 13.76 0.38 9.79
N PRO A 273 12.85 1.02 10.54
CA PRO A 273 13.08 1.34 11.95
C PRO A 273 13.33 0.10 12.80
N ALA A 274 14.13 0.28 13.85
CA ALA A 274 14.32 -0.75 14.86
C ALA A 274 12.97 -1.28 15.38
N ASN A 275 12.94 -2.57 15.68
CA ASN A 275 11.74 -3.29 16.13
C ASN A 275 10.59 -3.38 15.12
N THR A 276 10.82 -3.06 13.84
CA THR A 276 9.83 -3.33 12.80
C THR A 276 9.69 -4.84 12.53
N TYR A 277 10.82 -5.57 12.49
CA TYR A 277 10.90 -7.00 12.22
C TYR A 277 11.85 -7.75 13.17
N ASN A 278 11.79 -7.47 14.44
CA ASN A 278 12.74 -7.97 15.45
C ASN A 278 14.19 -7.50 15.24
N ASN A 279 14.45 -6.58 14.32
CA ASN A 279 15.73 -5.90 14.18
C ASN A 279 15.95 -4.96 15.37
N THR A 280 17.13 -5.03 16.00
CA THR A 280 17.46 -4.24 17.19
C THR A 280 17.89 -2.81 16.88
N GLU A 281 18.30 -2.56 15.63
CA GLU A 281 18.75 -1.27 15.12
C GLU A 281 18.01 -0.91 13.83
N ASP A 282 18.08 0.36 13.46
CA ASP A 282 17.60 0.84 12.18
C ASP A 282 18.40 0.17 11.05
N VAL A 283 17.71 -0.33 10.02
CA VAL A 283 18.35 -0.94 8.84
C VAL A 283 18.26 0.02 7.67
N GLU A 284 19.40 0.42 7.15
CA GLU A 284 19.49 1.31 5.99
C GLU A 284 18.88 0.67 4.73
N GLY A 285 18.18 1.47 3.93
CA GLY A 285 17.48 1.01 2.75
C GLY A 285 17.10 2.12 1.79
N VAL A 286 16.21 1.80 0.87
CA VAL A 286 15.62 2.72 -0.08
C VAL A 286 14.11 2.51 -0.14
N PHE A 287 13.40 3.53 -0.59
CA PHE A 287 11.98 3.43 -0.93
C PHE A 287 11.68 4.08 -2.28
N VAL A 288 10.54 3.74 -2.83
CA VAL A 288 9.89 4.42 -3.97
C VAL A 288 8.44 4.69 -3.61
N TYR A 289 7.90 5.82 -4.06
CA TYR A 289 6.47 6.10 -3.87
C TYR A 289 5.60 5.26 -4.79
N ASN A 290 4.46 4.84 -4.27
CA ASN A 290 3.35 4.44 -5.10
C ASN A 290 2.58 5.67 -5.55
N ILE A 291 1.98 5.57 -6.73
CA ILE A 291 1.02 6.54 -7.25
C ILE A 291 -0.26 5.81 -7.66
N MET A 292 -1.36 6.52 -7.64
CA MET A 292 -2.57 6.08 -8.29
C MET A 292 -2.52 6.53 -9.74
N LEU A 293 -2.49 5.59 -10.66
CA LEU A 293 -2.68 5.82 -12.09
C LEU A 293 -4.16 6.06 -12.38
N VAL A 294 -4.44 6.81 -13.43
CA VAL A 294 -5.78 7.04 -13.94
C VAL A 294 -5.77 6.99 -15.47
N ARG A 295 -6.80 6.46 -16.07
CA ARG A 295 -6.95 6.43 -17.53
C ARG A 295 -7.03 7.85 -18.08
N LYS A 296 -6.28 8.10 -19.14
CA LYS A 296 -6.15 9.42 -19.79
C LYS A 296 -7.42 9.87 -20.50
N ASP A 297 -8.23 8.92 -20.98
CA ASP A 297 -9.44 9.16 -21.77
C ASP A 297 -10.69 9.42 -20.94
N LEU A 298 -10.61 9.34 -19.60
CA LEU A 298 -11.69 9.76 -18.72
C LEU A 298 -11.90 11.27 -18.82
N SER A 299 -13.14 11.72 -18.63
CA SER A 299 -13.43 13.16 -18.64
C SER A 299 -12.79 13.88 -17.44
N ASP A 300 -12.37 15.12 -17.66
CA ASP A 300 -11.79 15.96 -16.58
C ASP A 300 -12.74 16.09 -15.38
N ALA A 301 -14.06 16.21 -15.66
CA ALA A 301 -15.09 16.28 -14.62
C ALA A 301 -15.15 14.98 -13.79
N MET A 302 -15.05 13.80 -14.41
CA MET A 302 -15.07 12.52 -13.70
C MET A 302 -13.82 12.36 -12.82
N VAL A 303 -12.65 12.71 -13.34
CA VAL A 303 -11.40 12.58 -12.59
C VAL A 303 -11.33 13.57 -11.42
N TYR A 304 -11.83 14.80 -11.63
CA TYR A 304 -12.00 15.78 -10.56
C TYR A 304 -12.93 15.26 -9.46
N ASP A 305 -14.09 14.75 -9.85
CA ASP A 305 -15.13 14.20 -8.97
C ASP A 305 -14.65 12.96 -8.19
N MET A 306 -13.85 12.09 -8.83
CA MET A 306 -13.23 10.95 -8.12
C MET A 306 -12.32 11.42 -6.96
N LEU A 307 -11.54 12.49 -7.16
CA LEU A 307 -10.71 13.03 -6.08
C LEU A 307 -11.57 13.67 -4.97
N GLU A 308 -12.66 14.37 -5.30
CA GLU A 308 -13.62 14.83 -4.30
C GLU A 308 -14.15 13.65 -3.47
N GLY A 309 -14.56 12.56 -4.11
CA GLY A 309 -15.08 11.36 -3.45
C GLY A 309 -14.05 10.64 -2.58
N ILE A 310 -12.81 10.52 -3.06
CA ILE A 310 -11.69 9.95 -2.31
C ILE A 310 -11.45 10.74 -1.02
N PHE A 311 -11.37 12.07 -1.10
CA PHE A 311 -11.07 12.90 0.08
C PHE A 311 -12.29 13.14 0.97
N ALA A 312 -13.51 13.10 0.44
CA ALA A 312 -14.73 13.09 1.26
C ALA A 312 -14.79 11.84 2.15
N ASN A 313 -14.33 10.70 1.67
CA ASN A 313 -14.35 9.41 2.36
C ASN A 313 -12.94 8.90 2.75
N ILE A 314 -11.99 9.82 2.94
CA ILE A 314 -10.58 9.48 3.23
C ILE A 314 -10.41 8.60 4.48
N SER A 315 -11.32 8.70 5.45
CA SER A 315 -11.30 7.86 6.66
C SER A 315 -11.43 6.37 6.36
N THR A 316 -12.22 5.99 5.36
CA THR A 316 -12.37 4.60 4.89
C THR A 316 -11.04 4.08 4.36
N ILE A 317 -10.32 4.90 3.59
CA ILE A 317 -9.01 4.55 3.04
C ILE A 317 -7.96 4.45 4.16
N LYS A 318 -7.89 5.42 5.04
CA LYS A 318 -6.94 5.45 6.17
C LYS A 318 -7.13 4.26 7.13
N ALA A 319 -8.36 3.85 7.36
CA ALA A 319 -8.67 2.70 8.23
C ALA A 319 -8.23 1.34 7.65
N SER A 320 -7.96 1.25 6.35
CA SER A 320 -7.65 -0.02 5.68
C SER A 320 -6.26 -0.57 6.03
N HIS A 321 -5.29 0.32 6.23
CA HIS A 321 -3.91 -0.08 6.52
C HIS A 321 -3.11 1.08 7.10
N ASN A 322 -2.15 0.77 7.99
CA ASN A 322 -1.27 1.77 8.63
C ASN A 322 -0.45 2.60 7.60
N ALA A 323 -0.06 2.01 6.47
CA ALA A 323 0.61 2.73 5.39
C ALA A 323 -0.31 3.79 4.76
N ALA A 324 -1.60 3.49 4.60
CA ALA A 324 -2.58 4.44 4.11
C ALA A 324 -2.83 5.56 5.12
N ASP A 325 -3.03 5.20 6.41
CA ASP A 325 -3.29 6.18 7.48
C ASP A 325 -2.19 7.25 7.57
N LYS A 326 -0.93 6.83 7.48
CA LYS A 326 0.21 7.73 7.64
C LYS A 326 0.58 8.53 6.40
N ASN A 327 0.21 8.08 5.20
CA ASN A 327 0.80 8.60 3.97
C ASN A 327 -0.21 9.06 2.91
N ILE A 328 -1.50 8.74 3.06
CA ILE A 328 -2.52 9.22 2.12
C ILE A 328 -3.24 10.39 2.75
N ASP A 329 -2.92 11.58 2.27
CA ASP A 329 -3.48 12.83 2.77
C ASP A 329 -3.51 13.86 1.65
N ILE A 330 -4.47 14.79 1.71
CA ILE A 330 -4.63 15.87 0.71
C ILE A 330 -3.41 16.80 0.69
N THR A 331 -2.75 17.00 1.83
CA THR A 331 -1.66 17.98 1.98
C THR A 331 -0.38 17.62 1.21
N PHE A 332 -0.20 16.35 0.84
CA PHE A 332 0.96 15.88 0.09
C PHE A 332 0.59 14.91 -1.04
N GLY A 333 -0.66 14.94 -1.47
CA GLY A 333 -1.15 14.02 -2.51
C GLY A 333 -0.57 14.24 -3.90
N VAL A 334 0.20 15.31 -4.14
CA VAL A 334 0.90 15.58 -5.41
C VAL A 334 2.41 15.73 -5.26
N ASP A 335 2.94 15.69 -4.04
CA ASP A 335 4.37 15.82 -3.81
C ASP A 335 5.15 14.67 -4.49
N ASP A 336 6.31 14.96 -5.06
CA ASP A 336 7.23 13.99 -5.66
C ASP A 336 6.63 13.16 -6.82
N ILE A 337 5.48 13.53 -7.39
CA ILE A 337 4.96 12.90 -8.60
C ILE A 337 5.77 13.36 -9.81
N GLN A 338 6.35 12.41 -10.55
CA GLN A 338 7.13 12.67 -11.76
C GLN A 338 6.34 12.42 -13.05
N LEU A 339 5.25 11.66 -12.97
CA LEU A 339 4.33 11.42 -14.07
C LEU A 339 3.39 12.63 -14.24
N PRO A 340 3.04 13.05 -15.48
CA PRO A 340 2.02 14.06 -15.68
C PRO A 340 0.70 13.71 -14.97
N LEU A 341 0.11 14.69 -14.29
CA LEU A 341 -1.23 14.56 -13.75
C LEU A 341 -2.26 14.53 -14.89
N HIS A 342 -3.37 13.81 -14.68
CA HIS A 342 -4.56 13.95 -15.52
C HIS A 342 -5.09 15.39 -15.41
N PRO A 343 -5.61 16.02 -16.50
CA PRO A 343 -6.10 17.42 -16.43
C PRO A 343 -7.16 17.64 -15.35
N GLY A 344 -8.10 16.72 -15.15
CA GLY A 344 -9.08 16.79 -14.06
C GLY A 344 -8.44 16.70 -12.69
N ALA A 345 -7.40 15.87 -12.51
CA ALA A 345 -6.63 15.83 -11.27
C ALA A 345 -5.85 17.14 -11.06
N GLN A 346 -5.21 17.66 -12.10
CA GLN A 346 -4.51 18.95 -12.04
C GLN A 346 -5.47 20.08 -11.60
N ALA A 347 -6.67 20.11 -12.16
CA ALA A 347 -7.68 21.10 -11.78
C ALA A 347 -8.08 20.98 -10.30
N PHE A 348 -8.31 19.75 -9.80
CA PHE A 348 -8.64 19.51 -8.40
C PHE A 348 -7.51 19.98 -7.46
N TRP A 349 -6.27 19.63 -7.76
CA TRP A 349 -5.12 20.02 -6.92
C TRP A 349 -4.85 21.53 -6.95
N ALA A 350 -5.05 22.19 -8.11
CA ALA A 350 -4.93 23.63 -8.22
C ALA A 350 -6.03 24.37 -7.43
N ASP A 351 -7.28 23.93 -7.54
CA ASP A 351 -8.41 24.56 -6.83
C ASP A 351 -8.28 24.43 -5.30
N ASN A 352 -7.62 23.37 -4.84
CA ASN A 352 -7.33 23.15 -3.42
C ASN A 352 -5.99 23.77 -2.97
N GLY A 353 -5.25 24.47 -3.86
CA GLY A 353 -4.05 25.22 -3.54
C GLY A 353 -2.78 24.41 -3.36
N TYR A 354 -2.72 23.18 -3.86
CA TYR A 354 -1.57 22.28 -3.74
C TYR A 354 -0.61 22.34 -4.94
N ILE A 355 -1.06 22.89 -6.07
CA ILE A 355 -0.21 23.20 -7.25
C ILE A 355 -0.58 24.57 -7.81
N HIS A 356 0.35 25.20 -8.56
CA HIS A 356 0.21 26.56 -9.13
C HIS A 356 0.28 26.55 -10.66
#